data_a24e6b189d4d0093ab1703c621d476c1
#
_entry.id   a24e6b189d4d0093ab1703c621d476c1
#
_cell.length_a   1.000
_cell.length_b   1.000
_cell.length_c   1.000
_cell.angle_alpha   90.00
_cell.angle_beta   90.00
_cell.angle_gamma   90.00
#
_symmetry.space_group_name_H-M   'P 1'
#
loop_
_entity.id
_entity.type
_entity.pdbx_description
1 polymer ?
#
loop_
_entity_poly.entity_id
_entity_poly.type
_entity_poly.pdbx_seq_one_letter_code
_entity_poly.pdbx_strand_id
1 'polypeptide(L)'
;MLEITALMDDMPGEDPGLLAEHGLSFHILYDGHRILFDCGQSDATLKNAGYLGIAAEKTEAVVISHGHYDHAGGYRAFAEGGCTGTVYTGPGFFLRKLSRKGDALRDLSAGFDRAYLRKRGIRHRQVEGILELLPGAWLVGGFPRRCGFETIPERFLRQTPEGLLPDDFSDEICIAFQIRGGLAVLVGCAHPGIVNMLTHVGQRLGQPVLAVFGGSHLVEADEDRIRATMEALEALGVTRLGLSH
;
A
#
# COMPACT_ATOMS: atom_id res chain seq x y z
N MET A 1 -3.02 16.19 13.84
CA MET A 1 -3.89 15.05 14.29
C MET A 1 -3.92 14.03 13.16
N LEU A 2 -3.82 12.71 13.47
CA LEU A 2 -3.89 11.63 12.48
C LEU A 2 -5.15 10.78 12.76
N GLU A 3 -6.00 10.63 11.75
CA GLU A 3 -7.16 9.73 11.74
C GLU A 3 -7.04 8.80 10.54
N ILE A 4 -7.25 7.50 10.74
CA ILE A 4 -7.16 6.47 9.73
C ILE A 4 -8.47 5.70 9.72
N THR A 5 -9.12 5.66 8.57
CA THR A 5 -10.39 4.93 8.35
C THR A 5 -10.15 3.84 7.31
N ALA A 6 -10.34 2.58 7.66
CA ALA A 6 -10.34 1.50 6.68
C ALA A 6 -11.56 1.62 5.78
N LEU A 7 -11.33 1.71 4.46
CA LEU A 7 -12.37 1.75 3.44
C LEU A 7 -12.62 0.38 2.81
N MET A 8 -11.58 -0.46 2.76
CA MET A 8 -11.65 -1.80 2.18
C MET A 8 -10.72 -2.74 2.91
N ASP A 9 -11.20 -3.94 3.12
CA ASP A 9 -10.48 -5.07 3.71
C ASP A 9 -11.09 -6.38 3.17
N ASP A 10 -10.33 -7.48 3.26
CA ASP A 10 -10.74 -8.82 2.83
C ASP A 10 -11.91 -9.37 3.65
N MET A 11 -12.02 -8.95 4.89
CA MET A 11 -13.05 -9.43 5.81
C MET A 11 -14.12 -8.35 6.04
N PRO A 12 -15.40 -8.74 6.12
CA PRO A 12 -16.45 -7.81 6.47
C PRO A 12 -16.24 -7.26 7.89
N GLY A 13 -16.40 -5.94 8.03
CA GLY A 13 -16.41 -5.29 9.33
C GLY A 13 -17.71 -5.55 10.11
N GLU A 14 -17.82 -4.93 11.28
CA GLU A 14 -19.03 -5.02 12.12
C GLU A 14 -20.23 -4.25 11.52
N ASP A 15 -19.97 -3.22 10.70
CA ASP A 15 -21.01 -2.44 10.03
C ASP A 15 -21.47 -3.17 8.75
N PRO A 16 -22.73 -3.69 8.72
CA PRO A 16 -23.25 -4.42 7.56
C PRO A 16 -23.48 -3.54 6.33
N GLY A 17 -23.40 -2.23 6.45
CA GLY A 17 -23.49 -1.29 5.32
C GLY A 17 -22.19 -1.18 4.53
N LEU A 18 -21.07 -1.67 5.07
CA LEU A 18 -19.78 -1.67 4.40
C LEU A 18 -19.58 -2.95 3.57
N LEU A 19 -19.07 -2.78 2.36
CA LEU A 19 -18.70 -3.88 1.47
C LEU A 19 -17.31 -4.38 1.83
N ALA A 20 -17.07 -5.68 1.70
CA ALA A 20 -15.75 -6.30 1.79
C ALA A 20 -15.42 -6.98 0.45
N GLU A 21 -14.16 -6.91 0.06
CA GLU A 21 -13.62 -7.63 -1.10
C GLU A 21 -12.11 -7.81 -0.89
N HIS A 22 -11.50 -8.75 -1.63
CA HIS A 22 -10.06 -8.88 -1.60
C HIS A 22 -9.39 -7.58 -2.05
N GLY A 23 -8.70 -6.92 -1.12
CA GLY A 23 -8.06 -5.64 -1.36
C GLY A 23 -7.99 -4.75 -0.13
N LEU A 24 -7.15 -3.75 -0.20
CA LEU A 24 -6.88 -2.82 0.90
C LEU A 24 -7.14 -1.37 0.48
N SER A 25 -7.72 -0.58 1.38
CA SER A 25 -7.78 0.88 1.22
C SER A 25 -8.00 1.58 2.55
N PHE A 26 -7.30 2.69 2.73
CA PHE A 26 -7.47 3.60 3.87
C PHE A 26 -7.71 5.03 3.41
N HIS A 27 -8.69 5.69 4.02
CA HIS A 27 -8.77 7.15 4.02
C HIS A 27 -8.03 7.70 5.23
N ILE A 28 -7.21 8.70 5.01
CA ILE A 28 -6.37 9.30 6.05
C ILE A 28 -6.66 10.79 6.12
N LEU A 29 -6.99 11.27 7.30
CA LEU A 29 -7.05 12.68 7.62
C LEU A 29 -5.84 13.04 8.50
N TYR A 30 -4.91 13.82 7.95
CA TYR A 30 -3.71 14.25 8.64
C TYR A 30 -3.58 15.78 8.59
N ASP A 31 -3.71 16.41 9.75
CA ASP A 31 -3.66 17.88 9.91
C ASP A 31 -4.55 18.67 8.92
N GLY A 32 -5.74 18.11 8.64
CA GLY A 32 -6.73 18.67 7.73
C GLY A 32 -6.59 18.23 6.27
N HIS A 33 -5.50 17.58 5.90
CA HIS A 33 -5.27 17.03 4.55
C HIS A 33 -5.87 15.64 4.39
N ARG A 34 -6.45 15.37 3.22
CA ARG A 34 -7.10 14.10 2.89
C ARG A 34 -6.26 13.30 1.93
N ILE A 35 -5.86 12.11 2.36
CA ILE A 35 -5.03 11.19 1.61
C ILE A 35 -5.79 9.87 1.47
N LEU A 36 -5.81 9.30 0.27
CA LEU A 36 -6.22 7.93 0.02
C LEU A 36 -4.97 7.07 -0.09
N PHE A 37 -4.87 6.03 0.71
CA PHE A 37 -3.80 5.03 0.64
C PHE A 37 -4.41 3.72 0.15
N ASP A 38 -3.99 3.27 -1.03
CA ASP A 38 -4.59 2.19 -1.82
C ASP A 38 -6.07 2.40 -2.15
N CYS A 39 -6.61 1.64 -3.07
CA CYS A 39 -7.94 1.87 -3.66
C CYS A 39 -8.83 0.62 -3.70
N GLY A 40 -8.36 -0.53 -3.17
CA GLY A 40 -9.05 -1.80 -3.35
C GLY A 40 -9.04 -2.28 -4.81
N GLN A 41 -9.82 -3.31 -5.11
CA GLN A 41 -9.86 -3.88 -6.46
C GLN A 41 -10.95 -3.31 -7.36
N SER A 42 -12.03 -2.76 -6.80
CA SER A 42 -13.21 -2.34 -7.56
C SER A 42 -13.78 -0.99 -7.09
N ASP A 43 -14.98 -0.66 -7.58
CA ASP A 43 -15.74 0.52 -7.15
C ASP A 43 -16.34 0.37 -5.74
N ALA A 44 -16.25 -0.80 -5.12
CA ALA A 44 -16.73 -1.05 -3.76
C ALA A 44 -16.07 -0.11 -2.74
N THR A 45 -14.78 0.16 -2.90
CA THR A 45 -14.05 1.10 -2.04
C THR A 45 -14.64 2.52 -2.12
N LEU A 46 -14.97 3.00 -3.32
CA LEU A 46 -15.63 4.30 -3.50
C LEU A 46 -17.03 4.32 -2.88
N LYS A 47 -17.78 3.21 -2.99
CA LYS A 47 -19.11 3.08 -2.36
C LYS A 47 -19.00 3.15 -0.84
N ASN A 48 -18.02 2.47 -0.24
CA ASN A 48 -17.73 2.54 1.19
C ASN A 48 -17.36 3.97 1.62
N ALA A 49 -16.49 4.64 0.85
CA ALA A 49 -16.16 6.05 1.09
C ALA A 49 -17.42 6.93 1.12
N GLY A 50 -18.30 6.78 0.13
CA GLY A 50 -19.58 7.49 0.08
C GLY A 50 -20.50 7.17 1.25
N TYR A 51 -20.60 5.91 1.65
CA TYR A 51 -21.38 5.48 2.82
C TYR A 51 -20.88 6.13 4.12
N LEU A 52 -19.55 6.26 4.27
CA LEU A 52 -18.92 6.92 5.41
C LEU A 52 -18.87 8.45 5.31
N GLY A 53 -19.48 9.04 4.26
CA GLY A 53 -19.49 10.49 4.06
C GLY A 53 -18.15 11.08 3.60
N ILE A 54 -17.25 10.24 3.08
CA ILE A 54 -15.95 10.64 2.56
C ILE A 54 -16.09 10.96 1.08
N ALA A 55 -15.89 12.24 0.73
CA ALA A 55 -16.04 12.75 -0.62
C ALA A 55 -14.74 12.57 -1.42
N ALA A 56 -14.82 11.80 -2.52
CA ALA A 56 -13.66 11.49 -3.38
C ALA A 56 -12.98 12.73 -3.96
N GLU A 57 -13.78 13.73 -4.34
CA GLU A 57 -13.30 15.00 -4.91
C GLU A 57 -12.49 15.87 -3.93
N LYS A 58 -12.54 15.56 -2.64
CA LYS A 58 -11.74 16.23 -1.60
C LYS A 58 -10.41 15.56 -1.32
N THR A 59 -10.12 14.43 -1.98
CA THR A 59 -8.84 13.73 -1.84
C THR A 59 -7.74 14.52 -2.53
N GLU A 60 -6.71 14.92 -1.79
CA GLU A 60 -5.61 15.76 -2.26
C GLU A 60 -4.44 14.93 -2.80
N ALA A 61 -4.24 13.76 -2.23
CA ALA A 61 -3.20 12.81 -2.62
C ALA A 61 -3.74 11.38 -2.62
N VAL A 62 -3.35 10.61 -3.64
CA VAL A 62 -3.60 9.18 -3.72
C VAL A 62 -2.25 8.48 -3.72
N VAL A 63 -1.97 7.71 -2.70
CA VAL A 63 -0.75 6.93 -2.55
C VAL A 63 -1.11 5.47 -2.83
N ILE A 64 -0.52 4.87 -3.85
CA ILE A 64 -0.77 3.46 -4.17
C ILE A 64 0.51 2.69 -3.88
N SER A 65 0.41 1.76 -2.96
CA SER A 65 1.54 1.03 -2.39
C SER A 65 2.34 0.28 -3.46
N HIS A 66 1.67 -0.45 -4.33
CA HIS A 66 2.29 -1.20 -5.43
C HIS A 66 1.27 -1.50 -6.56
N GLY A 67 1.76 -2.07 -7.66
CA GLY A 67 0.99 -2.21 -8.91
C GLY A 67 0.08 -3.43 -8.99
N HIS A 68 -0.43 -3.98 -7.90
CA HIS A 68 -1.43 -5.04 -7.92
C HIS A 68 -2.86 -4.48 -7.97
N TYR A 69 -3.77 -5.25 -8.62
CA TYR A 69 -5.16 -4.83 -8.87
C TYR A 69 -5.98 -4.63 -7.59
N ASP A 70 -5.71 -5.40 -6.55
CA ASP A 70 -6.38 -5.37 -5.25
C ASP A 70 -6.00 -4.15 -4.37
N HIS A 71 -4.96 -3.41 -4.78
CA HIS A 71 -4.56 -2.11 -4.22
C HIS A 71 -4.85 -0.94 -5.16
N ALA A 72 -4.84 -1.17 -6.46
CA ALA A 72 -4.89 -0.11 -7.47
C ALA A 72 -6.17 -0.11 -8.32
N GLY A 73 -6.89 -1.24 -8.42
CA GLY A 73 -7.98 -1.44 -9.37
C GLY A 73 -9.15 -0.46 -9.18
N GLY A 74 -9.48 -0.14 -7.95
CA GLY A 74 -10.54 0.80 -7.59
C GLY A 74 -10.22 2.27 -7.93
N TYR A 75 -8.97 2.62 -8.24
CA TYR A 75 -8.57 3.99 -8.51
C TYR A 75 -9.38 4.66 -9.64
N ARG A 76 -9.73 3.90 -10.69
CA ARG A 76 -10.54 4.45 -11.80
C ARG A 76 -11.88 4.97 -11.30
N ALA A 77 -12.52 4.25 -10.39
CA ALA A 77 -13.79 4.69 -9.80
C ALA A 77 -13.62 6.00 -9.02
N PHE A 78 -12.57 6.14 -8.20
CA PHE A 78 -12.26 7.39 -7.51
C PHE A 78 -12.01 8.55 -8.48
N ALA A 79 -11.24 8.34 -9.54
CA ALA A 79 -10.99 9.35 -10.57
C ALA A 79 -12.27 9.75 -11.34
N GLU A 80 -13.18 8.80 -11.58
CA GLU A 80 -14.49 9.04 -12.18
C GLU A 80 -15.46 9.72 -11.21
N GLY A 81 -15.33 9.43 -9.91
CA GLY A 81 -16.02 10.10 -8.81
C GLY A 81 -15.51 11.50 -8.47
N GLY A 82 -14.61 12.06 -9.29
CA GLY A 82 -14.13 13.45 -9.15
C GLY A 82 -12.81 13.61 -8.39
N CYS A 83 -12.14 12.53 -7.98
CA CYS A 83 -10.82 12.62 -7.37
C CYS A 83 -9.80 13.11 -8.40
N THR A 84 -9.18 14.28 -8.14
CA THR A 84 -8.12 14.88 -8.96
C THR A 84 -6.79 15.00 -8.20
N GLY A 85 -6.71 14.38 -7.03
CA GLY A 85 -5.50 14.36 -6.20
C GLY A 85 -4.29 13.82 -6.95
N THR A 86 -3.10 14.30 -6.57
CA THR A 86 -1.86 13.79 -7.17
C THR A 86 -1.67 12.32 -6.81
N VAL A 87 -1.39 11.48 -7.81
CA VAL A 87 -1.10 10.04 -7.64
C VAL A 87 0.38 9.83 -7.39
N TYR A 88 0.71 9.10 -6.34
CA TYR A 88 2.06 8.73 -5.95
C TYR A 88 2.22 7.21 -6.04
N THR A 89 3.26 6.74 -6.71
CA THR A 89 3.60 5.31 -6.84
C THR A 89 5.11 5.12 -6.83
N GLY A 90 5.58 3.90 -6.59
CA GLY A 90 7.00 3.60 -6.71
C GLY A 90 7.49 3.32 -8.13
N PRO A 91 8.81 3.06 -8.30
CA PRO A 91 9.43 2.75 -9.59
C PRO A 91 8.89 1.43 -10.16
N GLY A 92 8.50 1.43 -11.44
CA GLY A 92 8.02 0.19 -12.09
C GLY A 92 6.56 -0.14 -11.85
N PHE A 93 5.80 0.67 -11.10
CA PHE A 93 4.39 0.45 -10.79
C PHE A 93 3.53 0.09 -12.02
N PHE A 94 3.76 0.70 -13.17
CA PHE A 94 3.00 0.45 -14.40
C PHE A 94 3.53 -0.70 -15.25
N LEU A 95 4.53 -1.45 -14.77
CA LEU A 95 4.91 -2.70 -15.41
C LEU A 95 3.79 -3.71 -15.25
N ARG A 96 3.63 -4.56 -16.25
CA ARG A 96 2.66 -5.64 -16.16
C ARG A 96 3.10 -6.62 -15.08
N LYS A 97 2.23 -6.85 -14.10
CA LYS A 97 2.42 -7.76 -12.97
C LYS A 97 1.65 -9.06 -13.24
N LEU A 98 2.27 -10.17 -12.93
CA LEU A 98 1.71 -11.50 -13.23
C LEU A 98 1.93 -12.44 -12.05
N SER A 99 1.02 -13.40 -11.87
CA SER A 99 1.23 -14.56 -11.01
C SER A 99 1.19 -15.83 -11.82
N ARG A 100 2.16 -16.73 -11.60
CA ARG A 100 2.25 -18.04 -12.25
C ARG A 100 1.59 -19.10 -11.38
N LYS A 101 0.73 -19.92 -12.00
CA LYS A 101 0.16 -21.12 -11.37
C LYS A 101 0.23 -22.27 -12.38
N GLY A 102 1.21 -23.17 -12.21
CA GLY A 102 1.58 -24.13 -13.26
C GLY A 102 2.01 -23.41 -14.53
N ASP A 103 1.43 -23.76 -15.68
CA ASP A 103 1.69 -23.11 -16.97
C ASP A 103 0.87 -21.84 -17.21
N ALA A 104 -0.11 -21.54 -16.33
CA ALA A 104 -0.98 -20.39 -16.50
C ALA A 104 -0.38 -19.12 -15.86
N LEU A 105 -0.58 -18.00 -16.55
CA LEU A 105 -0.24 -16.66 -16.06
C LEU A 105 -1.54 -15.88 -15.83
N ARG A 106 -1.71 -15.39 -14.58
CA ARG A 106 -2.80 -14.47 -14.21
C ARG A 106 -2.25 -13.05 -14.18
N ASP A 107 -2.96 -12.12 -14.80
CA ASP A 107 -2.64 -10.69 -14.74
C ASP A 107 -3.06 -10.13 -13.38
N LEU A 108 -2.13 -9.45 -12.72
CA LEU A 108 -2.33 -8.80 -11.42
C LEU A 108 -2.18 -7.27 -11.52
N SER A 109 -2.05 -6.72 -12.72
CA SER A 109 -1.70 -5.30 -12.92
C SER A 109 -2.76 -4.33 -12.39
N ALA A 110 -2.35 -3.10 -12.15
CA ALA A 110 -3.12 -2.02 -11.54
C ALA A 110 -4.45 -1.61 -12.24
N GLY A 111 -4.69 -2.08 -13.47
CA GLY A 111 -5.92 -1.79 -14.23
C GLY A 111 -5.97 -0.40 -14.88
N PHE A 112 -4.93 0.43 -14.71
CA PHE A 112 -4.76 1.71 -15.40
C PHE A 112 -3.28 1.99 -15.66
N ASP A 113 -3.00 2.99 -16.50
CA ASP A 113 -1.67 3.35 -16.92
C ASP A 113 -1.40 4.87 -16.87
N ARG A 114 -0.19 5.28 -17.21
CA ARG A 114 0.20 6.70 -17.28
C ARG A 114 -0.60 7.48 -18.36
N ALA A 115 -1.06 6.81 -19.42
CA ALA A 115 -1.86 7.45 -20.46
C ALA A 115 -3.25 7.81 -19.92
N TYR A 116 -3.84 6.93 -19.11
CA TYR A 116 -5.10 7.20 -18.41
C TYR A 116 -5.01 8.44 -17.52
N LEU A 117 -3.96 8.55 -16.70
CA LEU A 117 -3.74 9.71 -15.82
C LEU A 117 -3.58 11.01 -16.63
N ARG A 118 -2.75 10.98 -17.69
CA ARG A 118 -2.54 12.16 -18.57
C ARG A 118 -3.86 12.59 -19.23
N LYS A 119 -4.66 11.64 -19.74
CA LYS A 119 -5.95 11.93 -20.39
C LYS A 119 -6.93 12.64 -19.45
N ARG A 120 -6.84 12.36 -18.15
CA ARG A 120 -7.67 12.99 -17.11
C ARG A 120 -7.05 14.26 -16.51
N GLY A 121 -5.86 14.65 -16.92
CA GLY A 121 -5.15 15.80 -16.34
C GLY A 121 -4.66 15.57 -14.91
N ILE A 122 -4.58 14.30 -14.47
CA ILE A 122 -4.16 13.93 -13.11
C ILE A 122 -2.63 13.91 -13.07
N ARG A 123 -2.05 14.60 -12.07
CA ARG A 123 -0.62 14.57 -11.83
C ARG A 123 -0.19 13.23 -11.25
N HIS A 124 0.94 12.73 -11.74
CA HIS A 124 1.60 11.53 -11.23
C HIS A 124 3.02 11.86 -10.79
N ARG A 125 3.42 11.36 -9.62
CA ARG A 125 4.79 11.45 -9.11
C ARG A 125 5.30 10.07 -8.72
N GLN A 126 6.46 9.72 -9.22
CA GLN A 126 7.18 8.54 -8.81
C GLN A 126 8.00 8.84 -7.56
N VAL A 127 7.94 7.96 -6.57
CA VAL A 127 8.64 8.07 -5.29
C VAL A 127 9.86 7.17 -5.31
N GLU A 128 11.03 7.77 -5.34
CA GLU A 128 12.32 7.07 -5.28
C GLU A 128 12.98 7.35 -3.92
N GLY A 129 12.94 6.38 -3.03
CA GLY A 129 13.46 6.55 -1.67
C GLY A 129 12.49 7.28 -0.75
N ILE A 130 12.80 8.49 -0.30
CA ILE A 130 11.96 9.26 0.63
C ILE A 130 11.46 10.54 -0.02
N LEU A 131 10.18 10.81 0.16
CA LEU A 131 9.53 12.06 -0.22
C LEU A 131 8.70 12.57 0.96
N GLU A 132 9.00 13.74 1.47
CA GLU A 132 8.09 14.41 2.40
C GLU A 132 6.86 14.90 1.63
N LEU A 133 5.69 14.29 1.93
CA LEU A 133 4.40 14.62 1.31
C LEU A 133 3.80 15.89 1.96
N LEU A 134 3.85 15.94 3.28
CA LEU A 134 3.40 17.02 4.16
C LEU A 134 4.37 17.09 5.35
N PRO A 135 4.45 18.22 6.06
CA PRO A 135 5.25 18.28 7.29
C PRO A 135 4.88 17.15 8.26
N GLY A 136 5.84 16.26 8.53
CA GLY A 136 5.62 15.09 9.38
C GLY A 136 4.91 13.91 8.73
N ALA A 137 4.75 13.91 7.41
CA ALA A 137 4.24 12.76 6.65
C ALA A 137 5.16 12.46 5.46
N TRP A 138 5.67 11.23 5.37
CA TRP A 138 6.65 10.80 4.38
C TRP A 138 6.16 9.58 3.59
N LEU A 139 6.39 9.60 2.29
CA LEU A 139 6.34 8.41 1.44
C LEU A 139 7.74 7.81 1.41
N VAL A 140 7.83 6.50 1.65
CA VAL A 140 9.10 5.78 1.70
C VAL A 140 9.03 4.57 0.78
N GLY A 141 10.07 4.40 -0.03
CA GLY A 141 10.26 3.25 -0.92
C GLY A 141 11.72 2.84 -0.98
N GLY A 142 12.04 1.85 -1.86
CA GLY A 142 13.41 1.39 -2.04
C GLY A 142 13.92 0.55 -0.86
N PHE A 143 13.11 -0.41 -0.41
CA PHE A 143 13.38 -1.22 0.77
C PHE A 143 14.48 -2.26 0.54
N PRO A 144 15.62 -2.21 1.27
CA PRO A 144 16.64 -3.25 1.20
C PRO A 144 16.13 -4.54 1.83
N ARG A 145 16.31 -5.66 1.15
CA ARG A 145 15.95 -6.99 1.66
C ARG A 145 17.12 -7.59 2.46
N ARG A 146 17.10 -7.38 3.77
CA ARG A 146 18.16 -7.82 4.70
C ARG A 146 17.71 -8.92 5.65
N CYS A 147 16.40 -9.05 5.86
CA CYS A 147 15.80 -10.06 6.71
C CYS A 147 15.71 -11.39 5.94
N GLY A 148 16.45 -12.41 6.39
CA GLY A 148 16.59 -13.66 5.64
C GLY A 148 15.35 -14.54 5.59
N PHE A 149 14.41 -14.39 6.54
CA PHE A 149 13.16 -15.14 6.55
C PHE A 149 12.03 -14.46 5.74
N GLU A 150 12.19 -13.20 5.33
CA GLU A 150 11.22 -12.49 4.51
C GLU A 150 11.49 -12.75 3.02
N THR A 151 10.79 -13.72 2.45
CA THR A 151 10.94 -14.14 1.06
C THR A 151 9.74 -13.70 0.23
N ILE A 152 9.98 -13.40 -1.05
CA ILE A 152 8.93 -13.17 -2.05
C ILE A 152 8.65 -14.50 -2.75
N PRO A 153 7.37 -14.93 -2.86
CA PRO A 153 7.01 -16.11 -3.62
C PRO A 153 7.44 -16.02 -5.09
N GLU A 154 8.07 -17.09 -5.61
CA GLU A 154 8.60 -17.15 -6.99
C GLU A 154 7.53 -17.04 -8.08
N ARG A 155 6.25 -17.23 -7.71
CA ARG A 155 5.15 -17.09 -8.64
C ARG A 155 4.93 -15.66 -9.14
N PHE A 156 5.40 -14.66 -8.40
CA PHE A 156 5.24 -13.26 -8.80
C PHE A 156 6.27 -12.85 -9.84
N LEU A 157 5.77 -12.36 -10.96
CA LEU A 157 6.57 -11.98 -12.11
C LEU A 157 6.18 -10.57 -12.57
N ARG A 158 7.15 -9.87 -13.15
CA ARG A 158 6.93 -8.61 -13.86
C ARG A 158 7.40 -8.72 -15.30
N GLN A 159 6.67 -8.07 -16.21
CA GLN A 159 7.05 -7.96 -17.61
C GLN A 159 7.95 -6.76 -17.81
N THR A 160 9.17 -7.00 -18.26
CA THR A 160 10.15 -5.97 -18.64
C THR A 160 10.45 -6.04 -20.14
N PRO A 161 11.19 -5.08 -20.72
CA PRO A 161 11.66 -5.18 -22.10
C PRO A 161 12.51 -6.43 -22.36
N GLU A 162 13.21 -6.93 -21.34
CA GLU A 162 14.07 -8.12 -21.41
C GLU A 162 13.27 -9.43 -21.26
N GLY A 163 11.97 -9.35 -20.92
CA GLY A 163 11.09 -10.50 -20.77
C GLY A 163 10.41 -10.57 -19.39
N LEU A 164 9.96 -11.77 -19.04
CA LEU A 164 9.39 -12.05 -17.71
C LEU A 164 10.51 -12.29 -16.70
N LEU A 165 10.57 -11.46 -15.69
CA LEU A 165 11.50 -11.56 -14.58
C LEU A 165 10.74 -11.78 -13.25
N PRO A 166 11.36 -12.37 -12.23
CA PRO A 166 10.82 -12.35 -10.89
C PRO A 166 10.48 -10.92 -10.45
N ASP A 167 9.34 -10.74 -9.81
CA ASP A 167 8.99 -9.43 -9.28
C ASP A 167 9.74 -9.21 -7.95
N ASP A 168 10.52 -8.15 -7.90
CA ASP A 168 11.26 -7.73 -6.71
C ASP A 168 10.49 -6.72 -5.86
N PHE A 169 9.29 -6.33 -6.33
CA PHE A 169 8.44 -5.32 -5.70
C PHE A 169 9.19 -4.01 -5.39
N SER A 170 10.10 -3.62 -6.30
CA SER A 170 10.78 -2.32 -6.21
C SER A 170 9.83 -1.12 -6.30
N ASP A 171 8.60 -1.36 -6.74
CA ASP A 171 7.52 -0.37 -6.79
C ASP A 171 6.78 -0.20 -5.46
N GLU A 172 7.01 -1.04 -4.47
CA GLU A 172 6.32 -0.89 -3.20
C GLU A 172 6.79 0.33 -2.42
N ILE A 173 5.81 1.13 -1.96
CA ILE A 173 5.99 2.29 -1.10
C ILE A 173 5.05 2.20 0.09
N CYS A 174 5.43 2.82 1.19
CA CYS A 174 4.58 3.02 2.35
C CYS A 174 4.45 4.50 2.68
N ILE A 175 3.52 4.82 3.58
CA ILE A 175 3.39 6.17 4.14
C ILE A 175 3.65 6.13 5.65
N ALA A 176 4.48 7.05 6.14
CA ALA A 176 4.83 7.18 7.55
C ALA A 176 4.40 8.56 8.07
N PHE A 177 3.81 8.59 9.25
CA PHE A 177 3.34 9.79 9.91
C PHE A 177 4.04 9.99 11.26
N GLN A 178 4.43 11.22 11.51
CA GLN A 178 4.91 11.61 12.84
C GLN A 178 3.76 11.53 13.85
N ILE A 179 3.98 10.76 14.90
CA ILE A 179 3.11 10.69 16.07
C ILE A 179 3.92 10.98 17.33
N ARG A 180 3.24 11.08 18.48
CA ARG A 180 3.94 11.28 19.74
C ARG A 180 4.87 10.11 20.07
N GLY A 181 6.16 10.37 20.10
CA GLY A 181 7.20 9.42 20.47
C GLY A 181 7.76 8.58 19.33
N GLY A 182 7.29 8.73 18.09
CA GLY A 182 7.79 7.96 16.92
C GLY A 182 6.91 8.09 15.71
N LEU A 183 6.77 6.98 14.97
CA LEU A 183 6.07 6.91 13.68
C LEU A 183 4.88 5.96 13.74
N ALA A 184 3.81 6.31 13.02
CA ALA A 184 2.79 5.38 12.54
C ALA A 184 3.02 5.15 11.06
N VAL A 185 3.03 3.89 10.61
CA VAL A 185 3.30 3.50 9.22
C VAL A 185 2.12 2.71 8.66
N LEU A 186 1.69 3.09 7.45
CA LEU A 186 0.76 2.27 6.66
C LEU A 186 1.52 1.61 5.53
N VAL A 187 1.34 0.32 5.40
CA VAL A 187 1.92 -0.52 4.36
C VAL A 187 0.82 -1.13 3.49
N GLY A 188 1.12 -1.44 2.23
CA GLY A 188 0.25 -2.27 1.38
C GLY A 188 0.34 -3.73 1.78
N CYS A 189 0.70 -4.61 0.85
CA CYS A 189 0.97 -6.02 1.15
C CYS A 189 2.27 -6.29 1.90
N ALA A 190 3.18 -5.33 1.94
CA ALA A 190 4.53 -5.49 2.47
C ALA A 190 5.33 -6.64 1.80
N HIS A 191 5.25 -6.77 0.46
CA HIS A 191 5.96 -7.80 -0.30
C HIS A 191 7.49 -7.80 -0.10
N PRO A 192 8.20 -6.64 0.05
CA PRO A 192 9.61 -6.65 0.41
C PRO A 192 9.92 -7.25 1.78
N GLY A 193 8.90 -7.49 2.58
CA GLY A 193 8.93 -7.92 3.97
C GLY A 193 8.64 -6.77 4.94
N ILE A 194 7.69 -7.00 5.84
CA ILE A 194 7.26 -5.97 6.80
C ILE A 194 8.42 -5.54 7.73
N VAL A 195 9.26 -6.47 8.18
CA VAL A 195 10.41 -6.18 9.04
C VAL A 195 11.47 -5.37 8.27
N ASN A 196 11.75 -5.75 7.00
CA ASN A 196 12.62 -4.97 6.11
C ASN A 196 12.12 -3.54 5.93
N MET A 197 10.82 -3.37 5.67
CA MET A 197 10.20 -2.06 5.44
C MET A 197 10.28 -1.18 6.68
N LEU A 198 9.84 -1.69 7.84
CA LEU A 198 9.81 -0.90 9.08
C LEU A 198 11.21 -0.57 9.59
N THR A 199 12.16 -1.52 9.48
CA THR A 199 13.56 -1.25 9.80
C THR A 199 14.11 -0.11 8.92
N HIS A 200 13.82 -0.15 7.63
CA HIS A 200 14.25 0.90 6.70
C HIS A 200 13.63 2.26 7.04
N VAL A 201 12.32 2.30 7.28
CA VAL A 201 11.59 3.53 7.65
C VAL A 201 12.19 4.13 8.93
N GLY A 202 12.35 3.33 9.98
CA GLY A 202 12.90 3.79 11.25
C GLY A 202 14.32 4.34 11.12
N GLN A 203 15.19 3.63 10.38
CA GLN A 203 16.57 4.07 10.13
C GLN A 203 16.64 5.36 9.31
N ARG A 204 15.82 5.46 8.25
CA ARG A 204 15.86 6.60 7.32
C ARG A 204 15.25 7.88 7.90
N LEU A 205 14.24 7.75 8.75
CA LEU A 205 13.60 8.88 9.42
C LEU A 205 14.18 9.16 10.80
N GLY A 206 15.10 8.30 11.31
CA GLY A 206 15.76 8.49 12.61
C GLY A 206 14.82 8.39 13.81
N GLN A 207 13.73 7.60 13.69
CA GLN A 207 12.69 7.51 14.70
C GLN A 207 12.16 6.09 14.85
N PRO A 208 11.73 5.65 16.03
CA PRO A 208 11.12 4.34 16.22
C PRO A 208 9.75 4.27 15.53
N VAL A 209 9.43 3.11 14.94
CA VAL A 209 8.10 2.80 14.45
C VAL A 209 7.29 2.22 15.61
N LEU A 210 6.21 2.88 16.00
CA LEU A 210 5.37 2.51 17.15
C LEU A 210 4.04 1.87 16.73
N ALA A 211 3.55 2.20 15.54
CA ALA A 211 2.28 1.67 15.05
C ALA A 211 2.39 1.30 13.58
N VAL A 212 1.74 0.19 13.18
CA VAL A 212 1.71 -0.31 11.81
C VAL A 212 0.29 -0.73 11.46
N PHE A 213 -0.15 -0.35 10.26
CA PHE A 213 -1.45 -0.69 9.71
C PHE A 213 -1.30 -1.15 8.26
N GLY A 214 -2.11 -2.13 7.84
CA GLY A 214 -2.14 -2.64 6.47
C GLY A 214 -1.85 -4.12 6.37
N GLY A 215 -1.33 -4.58 5.22
CA GLY A 215 -1.03 -5.98 4.95
C GLY A 215 0.35 -6.41 5.46
N SER A 216 0.54 -7.70 5.62
CA SER A 216 1.81 -8.29 6.05
C SER A 216 2.27 -9.42 5.12
N HIS A 217 1.42 -9.82 4.17
CA HIS A 217 1.64 -10.94 3.25
C HIS A 217 2.09 -12.24 3.94
N LEU A 218 1.52 -12.53 5.13
CA LEU A 218 1.84 -13.73 5.90
C LEU A 218 0.89 -14.91 5.62
N VAL A 219 -0.06 -14.77 4.70
CA VAL A 219 -1.05 -15.81 4.35
C VAL A 219 -0.39 -17.12 3.88
N GLU A 220 0.80 -17.06 3.31
CA GLU A 220 1.57 -18.23 2.86
C GLU A 220 2.77 -18.55 3.77
N ALA A 221 2.89 -17.85 4.91
CA ALA A 221 3.98 -18.07 5.84
C ALA A 221 3.72 -19.31 6.71
N ASP A 222 4.77 -20.05 6.99
CA ASP A 222 4.75 -21.08 8.02
C ASP A 222 4.79 -20.46 9.43
N GLU A 223 4.57 -21.31 10.44
CA GLU A 223 4.55 -20.87 11.84
C GLU A 223 5.88 -20.26 12.30
N ASP A 224 7.02 -20.75 11.77
CA ASP A 224 8.34 -20.24 12.13
C ASP A 224 8.55 -18.82 11.58
N ARG A 225 8.13 -18.57 10.34
CA ARG A 225 8.16 -17.22 9.76
C ARG A 225 7.22 -16.26 10.50
N ILE A 226 6.00 -16.71 10.84
CA ILE A 226 5.04 -15.88 11.61
C ILE A 226 5.66 -15.51 12.96
N ARG A 227 6.21 -16.49 13.68
CA ARG A 227 6.86 -16.27 14.98
C ARG A 227 8.06 -15.31 14.87
N ALA A 228 8.95 -15.56 13.92
CA ALA A 228 10.12 -14.70 13.68
C ALA A 228 9.72 -13.26 13.33
N THR A 229 8.63 -13.08 12.57
CA THR A 229 8.07 -11.75 12.26
C THR A 229 7.57 -11.05 13.52
N MET A 230 6.80 -11.75 14.36
CA MET A 230 6.28 -11.18 15.62
C MET A 230 7.41 -10.76 16.55
N GLU A 231 8.41 -11.64 16.77
CA GLU A 231 9.60 -11.35 17.59
C GLU A 231 10.37 -10.14 17.05
N ALA A 232 10.54 -10.03 15.73
CA ALA A 232 11.21 -8.91 15.10
C ALA A 232 10.44 -7.59 15.26
N LEU A 233 9.11 -7.61 15.12
CA LEU A 233 8.27 -6.42 15.32
C LEU A 233 8.32 -5.95 16.78
N GLU A 234 8.30 -6.87 17.74
CA GLU A 234 8.48 -6.57 19.15
C GLU A 234 9.86 -5.97 19.44
N ALA A 235 10.93 -6.56 18.87
CA ALA A 235 12.29 -6.05 19.00
C ALA A 235 12.48 -4.65 18.37
N LEU A 236 11.72 -4.31 17.33
CA LEU A 236 11.67 -2.97 16.74
C LEU A 236 10.93 -1.95 17.61
N GLY A 237 10.23 -2.40 18.67
CA GLY A 237 9.44 -1.54 19.55
C GLY A 237 8.06 -1.18 19.02
N VAL A 238 7.54 -1.95 18.08
CA VAL A 238 6.16 -1.76 17.59
C VAL A 238 5.18 -2.15 18.69
N THR A 239 4.31 -1.23 19.07
CA THR A 239 3.37 -1.40 20.18
C THR A 239 1.91 -1.51 19.72
N ARG A 240 1.62 -1.18 18.48
CA ARG A 240 0.28 -1.23 17.90
C ARG A 240 0.33 -1.83 16.49
N LEU A 241 -0.48 -2.86 16.30
CA LEU A 241 -0.64 -3.54 15.01
C LEU A 241 -2.12 -3.52 14.62
N GLY A 242 -2.40 -3.09 13.41
CA GLY A 242 -3.69 -3.22 12.74
C GLY A 242 -3.45 -3.89 11.39
N LEU A 243 -3.06 -5.16 11.44
CA LEU A 243 -2.73 -5.93 10.23
C LEU A 243 -3.97 -6.66 9.73
N SER A 244 -4.13 -6.62 8.40
CA SER A 244 -5.20 -7.27 7.65
C SER A 244 -4.69 -7.57 6.24
N HIS A 245 -5.43 -8.25 5.41
CA HIS A 245 -5.13 -8.47 3.99
C HIS A 245 -3.91 -9.37 3.74
#